data_f133af368ba5ea9943d0cef37dfad360
#
_entry.id   f133af368ba5ea9943d0cef37dfad360
#
_cell.length_a   1.000
_cell.length_b   1.000
_cell.length_c   1.000
_cell.angle_alpha   90.00
_cell.angle_beta   90.00
_cell.angle_gamma   90.00
#
_symmetry.space_group_name_H-M   'P 1'
#
loop_
_entity.id
_entity.type
_entity.pdbx_description
1 polymer ?
#
loop_
_entity_poly.entity_id
_entity_poly.type
_entity_poly.pdbx_seq_one_letter_code
_entity_poly.pdbx_strand_id
1 'polypeptide(L)'
;NNCGHQLPKDARLMTPEAKVKKKVVAILKEHDAYFFYPVTGGYGRSGVPDIVVCHNGRFIGIECKSGKKRPTPLQQVNLDQIAETGGIALVVNEENISDVQDVLNR
;
A
#
# COMPACT_ATOMS: atom_id res chain seq x y z
N ASN A 1 23.80 13.48 -18.10
CA ASN A 1 23.75 13.52 -17.92
C ASN A 1 23.52 13.77 -17.42
N ASN A 2 23.65 13.76 -17.23
CA ASN A 2 23.63 13.97 -16.81
C ASN A 2 23.33 13.77 -16.29
N CYS A 3 23.23 13.76 -16.48
CA CYS A 3 23.07 13.31 -16.17
C CYS A 3 22.77 12.64 -15.49
N GLY A 4 22.59 12.42 -15.82
CA GLY A 4 22.27 11.11 -15.31
C GLY A 4 22.55 10.87 -13.87
N HIS A 5 23.49 11.40 -13.41
CA HIS A 5 23.83 11.24 -12.02
C HIS A 5 22.99 12.08 -11.11
N GLN A 6 22.00 12.75 -11.65
CA GLN A 6 21.00 13.36 -10.81
C GLN A 6 20.01 12.32 -10.36
N LEU A 7 19.55 12.47 -9.12
CA LEU A 7 18.44 11.65 -8.64
C LEU A 7 17.21 11.94 -9.48
N PRO A 8 16.37 10.93 -9.75
CA PRO A 8 15.08 11.16 -10.37
C PRO A 8 14.29 12.18 -9.59
N LYS A 9 13.49 12.97 -10.29
CA LYS A 9 12.69 14.00 -9.65
C LYS A 9 11.78 13.39 -8.58
N ASP A 10 11.15 12.28 -8.89
CA ASP A 10 10.22 11.64 -7.96
C ASP A 10 10.94 11.16 -6.70
N ALA A 11 12.19 10.72 -6.79
CA ALA A 11 12.95 10.33 -5.60
C ALA A 11 13.18 11.52 -4.67
N ARG A 12 13.46 12.71 -5.25
CA ARG A 12 13.69 13.89 -4.43
C ARG A 12 12.41 14.49 -3.89
N LEU A 13 11.32 14.31 -4.62
CA LEU A 13 10.02 14.87 -4.25
C LEU A 13 9.14 13.86 -3.54
N MET A 14 9.69 12.69 -3.24
CA MET A 14 8.92 11.62 -2.63
C MET A 14 8.49 11.99 -1.22
N THR A 15 7.18 11.95 -0.97
CA THR A 15 6.63 12.18 0.35
C THR A 15 6.99 11.02 1.28
N PRO A 16 6.92 11.23 2.60
CA PRO A 16 7.13 10.12 3.54
C PRO A 16 6.18 8.95 3.27
N GLU A 17 4.94 9.23 2.93
CA GLU A 17 3.97 8.17 2.60
C GLU A 17 4.37 7.40 1.35
N ALA A 18 4.86 8.10 0.32
CA ALA A 18 5.33 7.44 -0.90
C ALA A 18 6.54 6.54 -0.63
N LYS A 19 7.40 6.93 0.33
CA LYS A 19 8.53 6.10 0.73
C LYS A 19 8.07 4.80 1.38
N VAL A 20 7.05 4.88 2.23
CA VAL A 20 6.45 3.69 2.84
C VAL A 20 5.90 2.78 1.74
N LYS A 21 5.14 3.35 0.81
CA LYS A 21 4.55 2.60 -0.29
C LYS A 21 5.63 1.89 -1.11
N LYS A 22 6.72 2.56 -1.39
CA LYS A 22 7.82 1.97 -2.15
C LYS A 22 8.41 0.75 -1.45
N LYS A 23 8.58 0.82 -0.13
CA LYS A 23 9.10 -0.31 0.64
C LYS A 23 8.12 -1.48 0.66
N VAL A 24 6.83 -1.18 0.78
CA VAL A 24 5.79 -2.21 0.73
C VAL A 24 5.81 -2.92 -0.62
N VAL A 25 5.89 -2.16 -1.71
CA VAL A 25 5.91 -2.72 -3.05
C VAL A 25 7.13 -3.62 -3.26
N ALA A 26 8.28 -3.24 -2.71
CA ALA A 26 9.47 -4.08 -2.80
C ALA A 26 9.24 -5.45 -2.16
N ILE A 27 8.57 -5.48 -1.01
CA ILE A 27 8.24 -6.73 -0.33
C ILE A 27 7.26 -7.56 -1.17
N LEU A 28 6.24 -6.91 -1.74
CA LEU A 28 5.27 -7.61 -2.58
C LEU A 28 5.95 -8.27 -3.78
N LYS A 29 6.90 -7.57 -4.39
CA LYS A 29 7.64 -8.12 -5.53
C LYS A 29 8.52 -9.29 -5.13
N GLU A 30 9.15 -9.22 -3.97
CA GLU A 30 9.96 -10.32 -3.45
C GLU A 30 9.15 -11.61 -3.27
N HIS A 31 7.88 -11.47 -2.95
CA HIS A 31 6.98 -12.61 -2.72
C HIS A 31 6.19 -13.01 -3.97
N ASP A 32 6.46 -12.37 -5.11
CA ASP A 32 5.73 -12.62 -6.35
C ASP A 32 4.21 -12.45 -6.17
N ALA A 33 3.80 -11.51 -5.34
CA ALA A 33 2.40 -11.24 -5.12
C ALA A 33 1.81 -10.50 -6.33
N TYR A 34 0.55 -10.79 -6.66
CA TYR A 34 -0.17 -10.00 -7.64
C TYR A 34 -0.70 -8.75 -6.96
N PHE A 35 -0.44 -7.57 -7.52
CA PHE A 35 -0.93 -6.34 -6.91
C PHE A 35 -1.10 -5.26 -7.97
N PHE A 36 -1.91 -4.27 -7.63
CA PHE A 36 -2.07 -3.09 -8.46
C PHE A 36 -2.48 -1.91 -7.58
N TYR A 37 -2.39 -0.71 -8.14
CA TYR A 37 -2.82 0.52 -7.49
C TYR A 37 -4.19 0.89 -8.04
N PRO A 38 -5.25 0.91 -7.22
CA PRO A 38 -6.56 1.32 -7.71
C PRO A 38 -6.53 2.75 -8.22
N VAL A 39 -7.16 2.97 -9.37
CA VAL A 39 -7.33 4.30 -9.93
C VAL A 39 -8.83 4.58 -9.95
N THR A 40 -9.25 5.63 -9.24
CA THR A 40 -10.67 5.87 -9.00
C THR A 40 -11.21 7.14 -9.66
N GLY A 41 -10.58 7.64 -10.68
CA GLY A 41 -10.86 8.91 -11.35
C GLY A 41 -12.32 9.19 -11.72
N GLY A 42 -13.18 9.35 -10.73
CA GLY A 42 -14.59 9.66 -10.92
C GLY A 42 -15.49 8.44 -11.07
N TYR A 43 -14.95 7.28 -11.25
CA TYR A 43 -15.69 6.03 -11.35
C TYR A 43 -15.21 5.07 -10.27
N GLY A 44 -16.09 4.19 -9.88
CA GLY A 44 -15.76 3.22 -8.88
C GLY A 44 -15.88 3.79 -7.49
N ARG A 45 -15.10 3.25 -6.58
CA ARG A 45 -15.28 3.42 -5.16
C ARG A 45 -14.24 4.38 -4.59
N SER A 46 -14.66 5.32 -3.74
CA SER A 46 -13.74 6.23 -3.05
C SER A 46 -13.25 5.61 -1.75
N GLY A 47 -12.07 6.04 -1.30
CA GLY A 47 -11.50 5.58 -0.04
C GLY A 47 -10.94 4.18 -0.07
N VAL A 48 -10.72 3.62 -1.25
CA VAL A 48 -10.14 2.28 -1.38
C VAL A 48 -8.66 2.31 -0.99
N PRO A 49 -8.09 1.15 -0.59
CA PRO A 49 -6.68 1.10 -0.20
C PRO A 49 -5.74 1.53 -1.33
N ASP A 50 -4.55 1.97 -0.95
CA ASP A 50 -3.51 2.37 -1.92
C ASP A 50 -3.08 1.23 -2.81
N ILE A 51 -3.01 0.02 -2.25
CA ILE A 51 -2.55 -1.16 -2.96
C ILE A 51 -3.52 -2.30 -2.71
N VAL A 52 -3.94 -2.95 -3.78
CA VAL A 52 -4.76 -4.16 -3.71
C VAL A 52 -3.89 -5.34 -4.10
N VAL A 53 -3.90 -6.39 -3.29
CA VAL A 53 -3.00 -7.53 -3.44
C VAL A 53 -3.81 -8.82 -3.43
N CYS A 54 -3.39 -9.77 -4.25
CA CYS A 54 -3.82 -11.15 -4.12
C CYS A 54 -2.56 -12.00 -3.99
N HIS A 55 -2.50 -12.80 -2.93
CA HIS A 55 -1.36 -13.68 -2.68
C HIS A 55 -1.86 -14.94 -2.00
N ASN A 56 -1.55 -16.08 -2.59
CA ASN A 56 -1.99 -17.39 -2.09
C ASN A 56 -3.51 -17.44 -1.89
N GLY A 57 -4.24 -16.85 -2.82
CA GLY A 57 -5.70 -16.86 -2.79
C GLY A 57 -6.33 -15.89 -1.81
N ARG A 58 -5.52 -15.05 -1.13
CA ARG A 58 -6.05 -14.09 -0.17
C ARG A 58 -6.08 -12.69 -0.77
N PHE A 59 -7.16 -11.99 -0.49
CA PHE A 59 -7.27 -10.57 -0.84
C PHE A 59 -6.69 -9.74 0.30
N ILE A 60 -5.79 -8.82 -0.05
CA ILE A 60 -5.16 -7.95 0.95
C ILE A 60 -5.26 -6.52 0.46
N GLY A 61 -5.82 -5.65 1.29
CA GLY A 61 -5.85 -4.22 1.01
C GLY A 61 -4.85 -3.51 1.91
N ILE A 62 -3.97 -2.71 1.32
CA ILE A 62 -2.92 -2.03 2.08
C ILE A 62 -3.06 -0.54 1.91
N GLU A 63 -3.26 0.16 3.04
CA GLU A 63 -3.27 1.60 3.10
C GLU A 63 -1.95 2.07 3.67
N CYS A 64 -1.23 2.94 2.95
CA CYS A 64 0.07 3.44 3.40
C CYS A 64 -0.09 4.82 4.01
N LYS A 65 0.46 5.00 5.19
CA LYS A 65 0.44 6.27 5.91
C LYS A 65 1.86 6.55 6.41
N SER A 66 2.10 7.78 6.82
CA SER A 66 3.40 8.15 7.40
C SER A 66 3.19 8.69 8.81
N GLY A 67 4.16 8.41 9.68
CA GLY A 67 4.13 8.89 11.05
C GLY A 67 2.88 8.43 11.79
N LYS A 68 2.19 9.37 12.41
CA LYS A 68 1.01 9.07 13.22
C LYS A 68 -0.30 9.29 12.47
N LYS A 69 -0.24 9.52 11.16
CA LYS A 69 -1.44 9.72 10.37
C LYS A 69 -2.29 8.46 10.35
N ARG A 70 -3.59 8.64 10.34
CA ARG A 70 -4.55 7.55 10.36
C ARG A 70 -5.38 7.57 9.09
N PRO A 71 -5.99 6.45 8.72
CA PRO A 71 -6.94 6.44 7.61
C PRO A 71 -8.07 7.42 7.85
N THR A 72 -8.55 8.03 6.76
CA THR A 72 -9.75 8.85 6.84
C THR A 72 -10.94 7.97 7.17
N PRO A 73 -12.08 8.55 7.62
CA PRO A 73 -13.27 7.74 7.90
C PRO A 73 -13.70 6.87 6.71
N LEU A 74 -13.64 7.40 5.50
CA LEU A 74 -14.03 6.63 4.31
C LEU A 74 -13.03 5.50 4.02
N GLN A 75 -11.75 5.76 4.21
CA GLN A 75 -10.74 4.70 4.09
C GLN A 75 -10.96 3.62 5.13
N GLN A 76 -11.29 4.00 6.34
CA GLN A 76 -11.53 3.04 7.41
C GLN A 76 -12.74 2.15 7.11
N VAL A 77 -13.80 2.74 6.55
CA VAL A 77 -14.98 1.96 6.12
C VAL A 77 -14.58 0.87 5.12
N ASN A 78 -13.74 1.23 4.15
CA ASN A 78 -13.26 0.25 3.17
C ASN A 78 -12.41 -0.84 3.81
N LEU A 79 -11.50 -0.47 4.69
CA LEU A 79 -10.65 -1.44 5.38
C LEU A 79 -11.48 -2.40 6.23
N ASP A 80 -12.47 -1.87 6.96
CA ASP A 80 -13.35 -2.69 7.77
C ASP A 80 -14.14 -3.67 6.91
N GLN A 81 -14.63 -3.23 5.76
CA GLN A 81 -15.40 -4.09 4.88
C GLN A 81 -14.54 -5.21 4.29
N ILE A 82 -13.30 -4.92 3.94
CA ILE A 82 -12.36 -5.95 3.48
C ILE A 82 -12.20 -7.03 4.55
N ALA A 83 -11.98 -6.62 5.80
CA ALA A 83 -11.81 -7.56 6.91
C ALA A 83 -13.08 -8.37 7.17
N GLU A 84 -14.24 -7.71 7.13
CA GLU A 84 -15.52 -8.37 7.38
C GLU A 84 -15.87 -9.40 6.32
N THR A 85 -15.41 -9.21 5.11
CA THR A 85 -15.72 -10.12 4.01
C THR A 85 -14.65 -11.19 3.79
N GLY A 86 -13.70 -11.31 4.71
CA GLY A 86 -12.72 -12.38 4.71
C GLY A 86 -11.36 -12.02 4.15
N GLY A 87 -11.16 -10.79 3.72
CA GLY A 87 -9.85 -10.31 3.29
C GLY A 87 -9.02 -9.83 4.46
N ILE A 88 -7.83 -9.35 4.14
CA ILE A 88 -6.91 -8.81 5.13
C ILE A 88 -6.72 -7.33 4.85
N ALA A 89 -6.94 -6.49 5.85
CA ALA A 89 -6.76 -5.05 5.73
C ALA A 89 -5.56 -4.63 6.58
N LEU A 90 -4.63 -3.91 5.97
CA LEU A 90 -3.43 -3.41 6.65
C LEU A 90 -3.32 -1.91 6.51
N VAL A 91 -2.96 -1.26 7.61
CA VAL A 91 -2.50 0.12 7.60
C VAL A 91 -1.00 0.08 7.95
N VAL A 92 -0.17 0.54 7.03
CA VAL A 92 1.28 0.38 7.13
C VAL A 92 1.94 1.74 7.17
N ASN A 93 2.84 1.92 8.12
CA ASN A 93 3.70 3.09 8.21
C ASN A 93 5.15 2.63 8.39
N GLU A 94 6.04 3.59 8.71
CA GLU A 94 7.46 3.29 8.84
C GLU A 94 7.77 2.26 9.93
N GLU A 95 6.90 2.12 10.91
CA GLU A 95 7.17 1.29 12.08
C GLU A 95 6.70 -0.15 11.93
N ASN A 96 5.73 -0.39 11.04
CA ASN A 96 5.16 -1.73 10.92
C ASN A 96 5.23 -2.33 9.52
N ILE A 97 6.20 -1.90 8.72
CA ILE A 97 6.37 -2.46 7.36
C ILE A 97 6.50 -3.98 7.40
N SER A 98 7.11 -4.52 8.45
CA SER A 98 7.27 -5.97 8.60
C SER A 98 5.94 -6.73 8.68
N ASP A 99 4.84 -6.05 9.01
CA ASP A 99 3.52 -6.69 9.02
C ASP A 99 3.15 -7.22 7.64
N VAL A 100 3.61 -6.56 6.59
CA VAL A 100 3.37 -7.03 5.21
C VAL A 100 4.02 -8.39 5.00
N GLN A 101 5.27 -8.54 5.42
CA GLN A 101 5.95 -9.83 5.32
C GLN A 101 5.23 -10.90 6.12
N ASP A 102 4.80 -10.57 7.32
CA ASP A 102 4.11 -11.55 8.18
C ASP A 102 2.84 -12.04 7.51
N VAL A 103 2.09 -11.15 6.89
CA VAL A 103 0.85 -11.53 6.20
C VAL A 103 1.15 -12.41 4.98
N LEU A 104 2.17 -12.06 4.19
CA LEU A 104 2.52 -12.82 2.99
C LEU A 104 3.09 -14.19 3.33
N ASN A 105 3.68 -14.34 4.50
CA ASN A 105 4.27 -15.60 4.93
C ASN A 105 3.26 -16.55 5.61
N ARG A 106 2.03 -16.14 5.78
CA ARG A 106 1.00 -17.01 6.40
C ARG A 106 0.59 -18.16 5.50
#